data_459d855cd0deda43ce98f73ed3c0378f
#
_entry.id   459d855cd0deda43ce98f73ed3c0378f
#
_cell.length_a   1.000
_cell.length_b   1.000
_cell.length_c   1.000
_cell.angle_alpha   90.00
_cell.angle_beta   90.00
_cell.angle_gamma   90.00
#
_symmetry.space_group_name_H-M   'P 1'
#
loop_
_entity.id
_entity.type
_entity.pdbx_description
1 polymer ?
#
loop_
_entity_poly.entity_id
_entity_poly.type
_entity_poly.pdbx_seq_one_letter_code
_entity_poly.pdbx_strand_id
1 'polypeptide(L)'
;MLNFVLPKIEREGSSQNYGRFVIGPLESGYGITLGSALRRVLLSSLPGAAVSSIRISGVHHEFSSIPYVREDTTALLLNVKQLRLRSEVDEPMRLHLDVRSEGPVTAGDLICPPEVEVINPELLLLTADSPEVDLDLEFTVSRGRGYSPAEEREKLPLGEIPVDAIYSPVRKANYTVTRARIGQQTNYDRLILEIWTDGAIAPEDALREAARLLVRHLTLIAGADVMPTEAATAEISGVPGRIYDVPIEELELTVRAYNCLKRAGITKVGEVLERLQKGEEEILAIRNFGRKSLHELVDKLNSKGYLAAISYQPSLVVDIEDERIEGDSEEEL
;
A
#
# COMPACT_ATOMS: atom_id res chain seq x y z
N MET A 1 -3.77 35.50 -17.12
CA MET A 1 -3.77 34.07 -16.81
C MET A 1 -2.33 33.68 -16.51
N LEU A 2 -2.02 33.21 -15.31
CA LEU A 2 -0.72 32.64 -14.99
C LEU A 2 -0.57 31.36 -15.81
N ASN A 3 0.33 31.33 -16.78
CA ASN A 3 0.67 30.11 -17.52
C ASN A 3 1.43 29.18 -16.56
N PHE A 4 0.69 28.33 -15.86
CA PHE A 4 1.26 27.29 -15.03
C PHE A 4 1.83 26.20 -15.93
N VAL A 5 3.15 26.11 -15.98
CA VAL A 5 3.82 25.04 -16.74
C VAL A 5 3.84 23.79 -15.86
N LEU A 6 3.16 22.75 -16.28
CA LEU A 6 3.13 21.48 -15.54
C LEU A 6 4.52 20.83 -15.55
N PRO A 7 5.10 20.54 -14.40
CA PRO A 7 6.39 19.86 -14.32
C PRO A 7 6.27 18.42 -14.85
N LYS A 8 7.32 17.97 -15.51
CA LYS A 8 7.49 16.56 -15.91
C LYS A 8 8.49 15.89 -15.00
N ILE A 9 8.29 14.61 -14.77
CA ILE A 9 9.20 13.75 -14.02
C ILE A 9 9.86 12.83 -15.04
N GLU A 10 11.18 12.96 -15.15
CA GLU A 10 12.00 12.13 -16.03
C GLU A 10 12.92 11.26 -15.17
N ARG A 11 13.07 10.00 -15.53
CA ARG A 11 13.96 9.06 -14.88
C ARG A 11 15.25 8.97 -15.70
N GLU A 12 16.35 9.56 -15.23
CA GLU A 12 17.63 9.59 -15.95
C GLU A 12 18.51 8.36 -15.68
N GLY A 13 18.34 7.68 -14.56
CA GLY A 13 19.13 6.51 -14.21
C GLY A 13 18.44 5.69 -13.13
N SER A 14 18.56 4.37 -13.24
CA SER A 14 18.03 3.46 -12.22
C SER A 14 18.79 2.15 -12.22
N SER A 15 19.00 1.65 -11.02
CA SER A 15 19.29 0.25 -10.74
C SER A 15 18.22 -0.27 -9.78
N GLN A 16 18.32 -1.52 -9.37
CA GLN A 16 17.37 -2.12 -8.44
C GLN A 16 17.18 -1.27 -7.16
N ASN A 17 18.26 -0.70 -6.62
CA ASN A 17 18.28 0.02 -5.35
C ASN A 17 18.65 1.51 -5.49
N TYR A 18 18.74 2.04 -6.71
CA TYR A 18 19.08 3.44 -6.98
C TYR A 18 18.18 4.04 -8.04
N GLY A 19 17.70 5.25 -7.80
CA GLY A 19 16.93 6.03 -8.78
C GLY A 19 17.36 7.48 -8.79
N ARG A 20 17.53 8.03 -10.03
CA ARG A 20 17.74 9.45 -10.27
C ARG A 20 16.56 10.01 -11.04
N PHE A 21 15.90 10.98 -10.43
CA PHE A 21 14.70 11.60 -10.93
C PHE A 21 14.95 13.08 -11.21
N VAL A 22 14.55 13.53 -12.37
CA VAL A 22 14.60 14.94 -12.78
C VAL A 22 13.19 15.47 -12.87
N ILE A 23 12.90 16.49 -12.05
CA ILE A 23 11.58 17.08 -11.93
C ILE A 23 11.67 18.53 -12.39
N GLY A 24 10.95 18.89 -13.40
CA GLY A 24 10.94 20.26 -13.91
C GLY A 24 10.14 20.42 -15.20
N PRO A 25 9.95 21.66 -15.62
CA PRO A 25 10.35 22.90 -14.98
C PRO A 25 9.49 23.25 -13.77
N LEU A 26 10.10 23.81 -12.71
CA LEU A 26 9.43 24.28 -11.51
C LEU A 26 9.55 25.80 -11.42
N GLU A 27 8.62 26.48 -10.81
CA GLU A 27 8.76 27.90 -10.52
C GLU A 27 9.95 28.16 -9.60
N SER A 28 10.55 29.36 -9.70
CA SER A 28 11.73 29.70 -8.90
C SER A 28 11.51 29.54 -7.41
N GLY A 29 12.41 28.80 -6.75
CA GLY A 29 12.35 28.46 -5.31
C GLY A 29 11.66 27.14 -4.99
N TYR A 30 10.75 26.65 -5.84
CA TYR A 30 10.04 25.37 -5.60
C TYR A 30 10.97 24.17 -5.66
N GLY A 31 12.08 24.24 -6.42
CA GLY A 31 13.09 23.19 -6.44
C GLY A 31 13.65 22.89 -5.04
N ILE A 32 13.99 23.92 -4.26
CA ILE A 32 14.50 23.77 -2.91
C ILE A 32 13.40 23.30 -1.95
N THR A 33 12.21 23.90 -2.03
CA THR A 33 11.07 23.56 -1.16
C THR A 33 10.68 22.10 -1.31
N LEU A 34 10.46 21.63 -2.55
CA LEU A 34 10.08 20.25 -2.82
C LEU A 34 11.24 19.29 -2.53
N GLY A 35 12.46 19.62 -2.93
CA GLY A 35 13.64 18.79 -2.71
C GLY A 35 13.90 18.53 -1.24
N SER A 36 13.87 19.58 -0.39
CA SER A 36 14.08 19.43 1.05
C SER A 36 12.94 18.68 1.73
N ALA A 37 11.68 18.94 1.36
CA ALA A 37 10.52 18.26 1.92
C ALA A 37 10.53 16.77 1.56
N LEU A 38 10.72 16.43 0.28
CA LEU A 38 10.80 15.04 -0.19
C LEU A 38 11.96 14.30 0.47
N ARG A 39 13.15 14.91 0.54
CA ARG A 39 14.30 14.28 1.18
C ARG A 39 14.02 13.94 2.65
N ARG A 40 13.40 14.85 3.40
CA ARG A 40 13.05 14.60 4.82
C ARG A 40 12.06 13.46 4.96
N VAL A 41 10.99 13.47 4.17
CA VAL A 41 9.95 12.42 4.22
C VAL A 41 10.51 11.07 3.80
N LEU A 42 11.33 11.01 2.76
CA LEU A 42 12.00 9.79 2.31
C LEU A 42 12.83 9.14 3.40
N LEU A 43 13.57 9.93 4.19
CA LEU A 43 14.48 9.43 5.22
C LEU A 43 13.79 9.06 6.54
N SER A 44 12.68 9.70 6.89
CA SER A 44 12.09 9.60 8.23
C SER A 44 10.68 9.03 8.30
N SER A 45 9.92 9.07 7.20
CA SER A 45 8.47 8.87 7.30
C SER A 45 7.93 7.67 6.55
N LEU A 46 8.74 7.07 5.67
CA LEU A 46 8.34 5.86 4.96
C LEU A 46 8.28 4.67 5.92
N PRO A 47 7.24 3.84 5.86
CA PRO A 47 7.14 2.63 6.65
C PRO A 47 8.09 1.55 6.10
N GLY A 48 8.54 0.69 6.99
CA GLY A 48 9.32 -0.50 6.66
C GLY A 48 9.24 -1.53 7.77
N ALA A 49 9.82 -2.70 7.54
CA ALA A 49 9.88 -3.81 8.49
C ALA A 49 11.32 -3.99 9.00
N ALA A 50 11.46 -4.29 10.30
CA ALA A 50 12.75 -4.59 10.91
C ALA A 50 12.58 -5.53 12.10
N VAL A 51 13.67 -6.22 12.46
CA VAL A 51 13.73 -7.01 13.69
C VAL A 51 13.74 -6.08 14.89
N SER A 52 12.81 -6.26 15.81
CA SER A 52 12.67 -5.48 17.05
C SER A 52 13.26 -6.19 18.28
N SER A 53 13.20 -7.51 18.32
CA SER A 53 13.78 -8.31 19.38
C SER A 53 14.21 -9.68 18.85
N ILE A 54 15.12 -10.32 19.59
CA ILE A 54 15.58 -11.69 19.34
C ILE A 54 15.52 -12.48 20.63
N ARG A 55 15.13 -13.75 20.54
CA ARG A 55 15.26 -14.72 21.59
C ARG A 55 16.22 -15.82 21.15
N ILE A 56 17.17 -16.17 21.98
CA ILE A 56 18.18 -17.18 21.72
C ILE A 56 18.08 -18.24 22.80
N SER A 57 17.96 -19.51 22.40
CA SER A 57 17.91 -20.62 23.36
C SER A 57 19.16 -20.65 24.24
N GLY A 58 18.98 -20.68 25.55
CA GLY A 58 20.10 -20.72 26.52
C GLY A 58 20.85 -19.41 26.75
N VAL A 59 20.44 -18.29 26.12
CA VAL A 59 21.03 -16.96 26.29
C VAL A 59 20.02 -16.00 26.90
N HIS A 60 20.42 -15.28 27.95
CA HIS A 60 19.50 -14.42 28.71
C HIS A 60 19.79 -12.92 28.62
N HIS A 61 20.98 -12.54 28.15
CA HIS A 61 21.39 -11.14 27.99
C HIS A 61 22.37 -10.94 26.82
N GLU A 62 22.49 -9.74 26.34
CA GLU A 62 23.25 -9.34 25.18
C GLU A 62 24.78 -9.52 25.28
N PHE A 63 25.31 -9.66 26.50
CA PHE A 63 26.76 -9.85 26.75
C PHE A 63 27.15 -11.31 26.95
N SER A 64 26.30 -12.26 26.59
CA SER A 64 26.57 -13.68 26.69
C SER A 64 27.30 -14.20 25.46
N SER A 65 28.08 -15.28 25.64
CA SER A 65 28.53 -16.08 24.51
C SER A 65 27.47 -17.08 24.12
N ILE A 66 27.41 -17.41 22.82
CA ILE A 66 26.49 -18.43 22.29
C ILE A 66 27.32 -19.72 22.16
N PRO A 67 26.90 -20.86 22.78
CA PRO A 67 27.64 -22.10 22.70
C PRO A 67 27.81 -22.59 21.27
N TYR A 68 29.03 -23.02 20.92
CA TYR A 68 29.39 -23.56 19.58
C TYR A 68 29.23 -22.58 18.42
N VAL A 69 29.16 -21.28 18.69
CA VAL A 69 29.09 -20.22 17.69
C VAL A 69 30.29 -19.30 17.84
N ARG A 70 30.85 -18.87 16.71
CA ARG A 70 32.02 -17.99 16.67
C ARG A 70 31.72 -16.59 17.15
N GLU A 71 30.58 -16.07 16.72
CA GLU A 71 30.09 -14.73 17.05
C GLU A 71 29.49 -14.73 18.47
N ASP A 72 29.76 -13.68 19.22
CA ASP A 72 29.05 -13.42 20.47
C ASP A 72 27.65 -12.84 20.18
N THR A 73 26.83 -12.73 21.20
CA THR A 73 25.47 -12.17 21.05
C THR A 73 25.49 -10.75 20.47
N THR A 74 26.47 -9.93 20.89
CA THR A 74 26.58 -8.55 20.39
C THR A 74 26.90 -8.51 18.87
N ALA A 75 27.82 -9.36 18.40
CA ALA A 75 28.12 -9.49 16.98
C ALA A 75 26.93 -9.99 16.17
N LEU A 76 26.19 -10.97 16.70
CA LEU A 76 24.95 -11.44 16.09
C LEU A 76 23.91 -10.30 16.00
N LEU A 77 23.71 -9.52 17.02
CA LEU A 77 22.78 -8.37 17.00
C LEU A 77 23.17 -7.34 15.93
N LEU A 78 24.49 -7.08 15.74
CA LEU A 78 24.98 -6.21 14.68
C LEU A 78 24.70 -6.75 13.28
N ASN A 79 24.81 -8.07 13.09
CA ASN A 79 24.45 -8.72 11.83
C ASN A 79 22.93 -8.67 11.59
N VAL A 80 22.12 -8.94 12.62
CA VAL A 80 20.66 -8.86 12.55
C VAL A 80 20.15 -7.45 12.19
N LYS A 81 20.82 -6.39 12.66
CA LYS A 81 20.51 -5.01 12.24
C LYS A 81 20.68 -4.76 10.74
N GLN A 82 21.46 -5.58 10.05
CA GLN A 82 21.67 -5.48 8.59
C GLN A 82 20.64 -6.27 7.80
N LEU A 83 19.82 -7.07 8.46
CA LEU A 83 18.74 -7.83 7.83
C LEU A 83 17.73 -6.88 7.19
N ARG A 84 17.36 -7.15 5.95
CA ARG A 84 16.41 -6.37 5.17
C ARG A 84 15.17 -7.18 4.92
N LEU A 85 14.06 -6.67 5.40
CA LEU A 85 12.78 -7.37 5.40
C LEU A 85 11.73 -6.53 4.68
N ARG A 86 10.80 -7.22 4.02
CA ARG A 86 9.56 -6.62 3.50
C ARG A 86 8.39 -7.29 4.19
N SER A 87 7.50 -6.49 4.74
CA SER A 87 6.21 -6.94 5.26
C SER A 87 5.17 -5.85 5.08
N GLU A 88 3.95 -6.24 4.74
CA GLU A 88 2.80 -5.34 4.61
C GLU A 88 1.88 -5.38 5.83
N VAL A 89 2.08 -6.36 6.72
CA VAL A 89 1.27 -6.56 7.94
C VAL A 89 1.79 -5.70 9.07
N ASP A 90 0.90 -5.01 9.78
CA ASP A 90 1.26 -4.13 10.90
C ASP A 90 1.45 -4.91 12.22
N GLU A 91 0.94 -6.13 12.33
CA GLU A 91 1.10 -6.99 13.52
C GLU A 91 2.52 -7.55 13.61
N PRO A 92 3.10 -7.62 14.83
CA PRO A 92 4.40 -8.25 15.04
C PRO A 92 4.39 -9.73 14.64
N MET A 93 5.37 -10.14 13.84
CA MET A 93 5.50 -11.52 13.37
C MET A 93 6.80 -12.15 13.86
N ARG A 94 6.82 -13.48 13.93
CA ARG A 94 7.98 -14.24 14.39
C ARG A 94 8.60 -15.03 13.25
N LEU A 95 9.92 -14.90 13.12
CA LEU A 95 10.74 -15.74 12.28
C LEU A 95 11.50 -16.71 13.16
N HIS A 96 11.74 -17.91 12.67
CA HIS A 96 12.50 -18.94 13.36
C HIS A 96 13.75 -19.31 12.60
N LEU A 97 14.79 -19.67 13.32
CA LEU A 97 16.04 -20.16 12.77
C LEU A 97 16.58 -21.32 13.60
N ASP A 98 16.61 -22.51 13.02
CA ASP A 98 17.10 -23.73 13.64
C ASP A 98 18.50 -24.04 13.10
N VAL A 99 19.50 -24.07 13.97
CA VAL A 99 20.88 -24.39 13.59
C VAL A 99 21.28 -25.73 14.21
N ARG A 100 21.49 -26.74 13.35
CA ARG A 100 21.80 -28.12 13.72
C ARG A 100 23.05 -28.67 13.07
N SER A 101 23.78 -27.84 12.32
CA SER A 101 24.96 -28.25 11.58
C SER A 101 26.06 -27.21 11.65
N GLU A 102 27.31 -27.66 11.56
CA GLU A 102 28.47 -26.79 11.45
C GLU A 102 28.47 -26.04 10.13
N GLY A 103 28.84 -24.76 10.15
CA GLY A 103 29.00 -23.92 8.97
C GLY A 103 28.44 -22.51 9.12
N PRO A 104 28.51 -21.70 8.05
CA PRO A 104 27.93 -20.37 8.01
C PRO A 104 26.41 -20.47 7.91
N VAL A 105 25.71 -19.68 8.72
CA VAL A 105 24.25 -19.57 8.74
C VAL A 105 23.88 -18.19 8.21
N THR A 106 23.05 -18.16 7.19
CA THR A 106 22.68 -16.96 6.47
C THR A 106 21.22 -16.55 6.72
N ALA A 107 20.86 -15.37 6.30
CA ALA A 107 19.48 -14.91 6.38
C ALA A 107 18.51 -15.73 5.50
N GLY A 108 19.03 -16.47 4.51
CA GLY A 108 18.26 -17.39 3.68
C GLY A 108 17.79 -18.65 4.41
N ASP A 109 18.43 -18.98 5.55
CA ASP A 109 18.06 -20.13 6.39
C ASP A 109 16.91 -19.83 7.36
N LEU A 110 16.44 -18.55 7.40
CA LEU A 110 15.31 -18.14 8.22
C LEU A 110 13.99 -18.76 7.71
N ILE A 111 13.26 -19.35 8.63
CA ILE A 111 11.89 -19.82 8.39
C ILE A 111 10.93 -18.64 8.57
N CYS A 112 10.44 -18.12 7.45
CA CYS A 112 9.59 -16.94 7.42
C CYS A 112 8.12 -17.32 7.17
N PRO A 113 7.16 -16.64 7.84
CA PRO A 113 5.77 -16.70 7.42
C PRO A 113 5.60 -16.05 6.03
N PRO A 114 4.54 -16.38 5.27
CA PRO A 114 4.36 -15.91 3.89
C PRO A 114 4.24 -14.38 3.75
N GLU A 115 3.93 -13.69 4.83
CA GLU A 115 3.79 -12.23 4.88
C GLU A 115 5.13 -11.49 5.05
N VAL A 116 6.23 -12.21 5.30
CA VAL A 116 7.57 -11.62 5.47
C VAL A 116 8.52 -12.18 4.43
N GLU A 117 9.15 -11.29 3.68
CA GLU A 117 10.16 -11.61 2.68
C GLU A 117 11.53 -11.10 3.12
N VAL A 118 12.56 -11.96 3.04
CA VAL A 118 13.96 -11.59 3.26
C VAL A 118 14.56 -11.10 1.94
N ILE A 119 15.02 -9.84 1.93
CA ILE A 119 15.54 -9.19 0.70
C ILE A 119 17.01 -9.51 0.47
N ASN A 120 17.79 -9.79 1.52
CA ASN A 120 19.21 -10.09 1.47
C ASN A 120 19.54 -11.47 2.06
N PRO A 121 19.11 -12.57 1.43
CA PRO A 121 19.29 -13.92 1.94
C PRO A 121 20.75 -14.34 2.09
N GLU A 122 21.66 -13.68 1.38
CA GLU A 122 23.11 -13.92 1.45
C GLU A 122 23.80 -13.35 2.71
N LEU A 123 23.08 -12.56 3.52
CA LEU A 123 23.63 -11.96 4.73
C LEU A 123 24.03 -13.05 5.74
N LEU A 124 25.30 -13.08 6.13
CA LEU A 124 25.78 -13.95 7.20
C LEU A 124 25.24 -13.46 8.55
N LEU A 125 24.54 -14.32 9.26
CA LEU A 125 24.04 -14.05 10.61
C LEU A 125 25.03 -14.53 11.68
N LEU A 126 25.45 -15.79 11.60
CA LEU A 126 26.38 -16.41 12.53
C LEU A 126 27.12 -17.57 11.87
N THR A 127 28.18 -18.06 12.53
CA THR A 127 28.95 -19.23 12.09
C THR A 127 28.97 -20.26 13.20
N ALA A 128 28.44 -21.45 12.95
CA ALA A 128 28.49 -22.57 13.86
C ALA A 128 29.84 -23.28 13.71
N ASP A 129 30.60 -23.41 14.80
CA ASP A 129 31.98 -23.98 14.81
C ASP A 129 31.99 -25.46 15.25
N SER A 130 30.86 -26.10 15.51
CA SER A 130 30.78 -27.49 15.94
C SER A 130 29.54 -28.18 15.40
N PRO A 131 29.64 -29.49 15.06
CA PRO A 131 28.46 -30.29 14.70
C PRO A 131 27.52 -30.59 15.89
N GLU A 132 27.95 -30.29 17.12
CA GLU A 132 27.13 -30.45 18.33
C GLU A 132 26.20 -29.23 18.58
N VAL A 133 26.21 -28.23 17.69
CA VAL A 133 25.36 -27.06 17.79
C VAL A 133 23.89 -27.48 17.76
N ASP A 134 23.13 -27.01 18.74
CA ASP A 134 21.68 -27.13 18.84
C ASP A 134 21.13 -25.79 19.30
N LEU A 135 20.87 -24.91 18.34
CA LEU A 135 20.52 -23.52 18.60
C LEU A 135 19.19 -23.18 17.92
N ASP A 136 18.26 -22.68 18.71
CA ASP A 136 16.98 -22.16 18.27
C ASP A 136 16.93 -20.65 18.52
N LEU A 137 16.68 -19.90 17.46
CA LEU A 137 16.54 -18.44 17.48
C LEU A 137 15.15 -18.03 16.98
N GLU A 138 14.56 -17.12 17.70
CA GLU A 138 13.28 -16.51 17.36
C GLU A 138 13.47 -15.00 17.18
N PHE A 139 13.09 -14.46 16.01
CA PHE A 139 13.18 -13.04 15.68
C PHE A 139 11.79 -12.44 15.64
N THR A 140 11.56 -11.40 16.40
CA THR A 140 10.31 -10.65 16.32
C THR A 140 10.49 -9.52 15.30
N VAL A 141 9.72 -9.56 14.24
CA VAL A 141 9.68 -8.54 13.19
C VAL A 141 8.47 -7.66 13.42
N SER A 142 8.68 -6.36 13.38
CA SER A 142 7.61 -5.36 13.47
C SER A 142 7.71 -4.36 12.34
N ARG A 143 6.61 -3.71 12.04
CA ARG A 143 6.53 -2.60 11.08
C ARG A 143 6.57 -1.26 11.81
N GLY A 144 7.30 -0.31 11.28
CA GLY A 144 7.46 1.01 11.90
C GLY A 144 7.97 2.05 10.93
N ARG A 145 8.43 3.19 11.45
CA ARG A 145 8.98 4.30 10.66
C ARG A 145 10.26 4.82 11.29
N GLY A 146 11.21 5.21 10.43
CA GLY A 146 12.46 5.80 10.88
C GLY A 146 13.34 4.85 11.67
N TYR A 147 13.84 5.29 12.81
CA TYR A 147 14.72 4.54 13.71
C TYR A 147 14.09 4.48 15.12
N SER A 148 14.08 3.29 15.69
CA SER A 148 13.58 3.05 17.05
C SER A 148 14.66 2.35 17.86
N PRO A 149 15.35 3.10 18.77
CA PRO A 149 16.36 2.52 19.65
C PRO A 149 15.71 1.52 20.63
N ALA A 150 16.45 0.48 20.97
CA ALA A 150 16.01 -0.55 21.89
C ALA A 150 15.70 0.00 23.30
N GLU A 151 16.48 0.99 23.73
CA GLU A 151 16.38 1.61 25.07
C GLU A 151 15.07 2.40 25.29
N GLU A 152 14.48 2.95 24.21
CA GLU A 152 13.25 3.75 24.28
C GLU A 152 11.97 2.89 24.24
N ARG A 153 12.11 1.58 24.01
CA ARG A 153 10.97 0.67 23.92
C ARG A 153 10.60 0.08 25.29
N GLU A 154 9.39 -0.43 25.40
CA GLU A 154 8.91 -1.13 26.59
C GLU A 154 9.81 -2.32 26.94
N LYS A 155 9.94 -2.60 28.24
CA LYS A 155 10.73 -3.73 28.71
C LYS A 155 10.13 -5.05 28.21
N LEU A 156 10.96 -5.82 27.55
CA LEU A 156 10.61 -7.13 27.04
C LEU A 156 10.59 -8.21 28.16
N PRO A 157 9.93 -9.33 27.93
CA PRO A 157 9.99 -10.49 28.83
C PRO A 157 11.42 -10.99 28.99
N LEU A 158 11.68 -11.69 30.12
CA LEU A 158 12.99 -12.30 30.37
C LEU A 158 13.37 -13.28 29.25
N GLY A 159 14.62 -13.17 28.78
CA GLY A 159 15.15 -13.98 27.68
C GLY A 159 14.90 -13.41 26.28
N GLU A 160 14.20 -12.31 26.16
CA GLU A 160 14.09 -11.55 24.91
C GLU A 160 15.07 -10.38 24.93
N ILE A 161 15.94 -10.32 23.91
CA ILE A 161 16.99 -9.31 23.77
C ILE A 161 16.49 -8.26 22.78
N PRO A 162 16.35 -6.99 23.18
CA PRO A 162 15.90 -5.94 22.27
C PRO A 162 16.97 -5.61 21.23
N VAL A 163 16.55 -5.33 19.99
CA VAL A 163 17.41 -4.93 18.87
C VAL A 163 16.97 -3.56 18.38
N ASP A 164 17.91 -2.65 18.12
CA ASP A 164 17.58 -1.37 17.49
C ASP A 164 16.99 -1.60 16.11
N ALA A 165 15.80 -1.08 15.86
CA ALA A 165 15.08 -1.28 14.62
C ALA A 165 15.25 -0.09 13.67
N ILE A 166 15.80 -0.36 12.48
CA ILE A 166 15.94 0.60 11.39
C ILE A 166 14.84 0.29 10.38
N TYR A 167 13.69 0.96 10.53
CA TYR A 167 12.52 0.74 9.67
C TYR A 167 12.62 1.45 8.32
N SER A 168 13.43 2.54 8.22
CA SER A 168 13.51 3.32 7.00
C SER A 168 14.08 2.49 5.83
N PRO A 169 13.30 2.26 4.74
CA PRO A 169 13.79 1.54 3.58
C PRO A 169 14.70 2.40 2.69
N VAL A 170 14.80 3.69 2.95
CA VAL A 170 15.67 4.61 2.21
C VAL A 170 16.97 4.84 2.99
N ARG A 171 18.07 4.39 2.42
CA ARG A 171 19.41 4.53 3.01
C ARG A 171 19.99 5.92 2.83
N LYS A 172 19.76 6.52 1.66
CA LYS A 172 20.30 7.84 1.32
C LYS A 172 19.35 8.54 0.35
N ALA A 173 19.15 9.83 0.55
CA ALA A 173 18.44 10.70 -0.37
C ALA A 173 19.19 12.04 -0.49
N ASN A 174 19.51 12.43 -1.72
CA ASN A 174 20.13 13.72 -2.04
C ASN A 174 19.30 14.45 -3.07
N TYR A 175 19.36 15.78 -3.04
CA TYR A 175 18.79 16.59 -4.10
C TYR A 175 19.73 17.71 -4.52
N THR A 176 19.63 18.10 -5.78
CA THR A 176 20.35 19.22 -6.37
C THR A 176 19.37 20.04 -7.19
N VAL A 177 19.43 21.35 -7.08
CA VAL A 177 18.60 22.26 -7.86
C VAL A 177 19.46 22.99 -8.86
N THR A 178 19.09 22.94 -10.13
CA THR A 178 19.73 23.64 -11.23
C THR A 178 18.73 24.56 -11.91
N ARG A 179 19.20 25.59 -12.58
CA ARG A 179 18.32 26.46 -13.36
C ARG A 179 17.89 25.79 -14.66
N ALA A 180 16.63 25.97 -15.01
CA ALA A 180 16.06 25.51 -16.28
C ALA A 180 15.60 26.71 -17.11
N ARG A 181 15.64 26.54 -18.45
CA ARG A 181 15.18 27.56 -19.41
C ARG A 181 13.96 27.03 -20.17
N ILE A 182 12.93 27.87 -20.23
CA ILE A 182 11.75 27.60 -21.06
C ILE A 182 11.60 28.77 -22.04
N GLY A 183 11.85 28.54 -23.32
CA GLY A 183 11.84 29.58 -24.31
C GLY A 183 12.83 30.69 -23.96
N GLN A 184 12.32 31.89 -23.71
CA GLN A 184 13.13 33.07 -23.34
C GLN A 184 13.26 33.25 -21.79
N GLN A 185 12.51 32.51 -20.99
CA GLN A 185 12.54 32.61 -19.52
C GLN A 185 13.57 31.67 -18.96
N THR A 186 14.46 32.17 -18.11
CA THR A 186 15.59 31.42 -17.50
C THR A 186 15.48 31.26 -15.99
N ASN A 187 14.33 31.63 -15.41
CA ASN A 187 14.10 31.67 -13.95
C ASN A 187 13.32 30.44 -13.41
N TYR A 188 13.33 29.35 -14.15
CA TYR A 188 12.75 28.09 -13.65
C TYR A 188 13.81 27.25 -12.95
N ASP A 189 13.34 26.44 -11.99
CA ASP A 189 14.15 25.46 -11.28
C ASP A 189 14.00 24.08 -11.94
N ARG A 190 15.06 23.30 -11.88
CA ARG A 190 15.11 21.88 -12.23
C ARG A 190 15.63 21.13 -11.00
N LEU A 191 14.79 20.32 -10.39
CA LEU A 191 15.11 19.50 -9.24
C LEU A 191 15.62 18.14 -9.72
N ILE A 192 16.80 17.76 -9.28
CA ILE A 192 17.39 16.44 -9.45
C ILE A 192 17.37 15.76 -8.08
N LEU A 193 16.69 14.65 -7.97
CA LEU A 193 16.55 13.87 -6.74
C LEU A 193 17.17 12.48 -6.94
N GLU A 194 18.06 12.10 -6.04
CA GLU A 194 18.73 10.81 -6.04
C GLU A 194 18.34 10.03 -4.79
N ILE A 195 17.87 8.81 -4.98
CA ILE A 195 17.34 7.94 -3.92
C ILE A 195 18.07 6.61 -3.95
N TRP A 196 18.58 6.18 -2.79
CA TRP A 196 19.16 4.84 -2.57
C TRP A 196 18.28 4.12 -1.56
N THR A 197 17.74 2.98 -1.97
CA THR A 197 16.93 2.11 -1.11
C THR A 197 17.74 0.89 -0.65
N ASP A 198 17.19 0.15 0.26
CA ASP A 198 17.77 -1.13 0.74
C ASP A 198 17.30 -2.35 -0.06
N GLY A 199 16.36 -2.16 -0.99
CA GLY A 199 15.75 -3.20 -1.82
C GLY A 199 14.35 -3.61 -1.36
N ALA A 200 13.92 -3.24 -0.15
CA ALA A 200 12.56 -3.51 0.32
C ALA A 200 11.49 -2.72 -0.47
N ILE A 201 11.87 -1.55 -0.98
CA ILE A 201 11.03 -0.72 -1.84
C ILE A 201 11.81 -0.23 -3.06
N ALA A 202 11.16 -0.16 -4.22
CA ALA A 202 11.78 0.45 -5.39
C ALA A 202 11.91 1.98 -5.23
N PRO A 203 12.99 2.62 -5.74
CA PRO A 203 13.19 4.07 -5.61
C PRO A 203 12.04 4.91 -6.14
N GLU A 204 11.36 4.45 -7.19
CA GLU A 204 10.20 5.13 -7.78
C GLU A 204 8.98 5.08 -6.86
N ASP A 205 8.73 3.93 -6.25
CA ASP A 205 7.62 3.75 -5.31
C ASP A 205 7.89 4.51 -4.00
N ALA A 206 9.14 4.55 -3.53
CA ALA A 206 9.55 5.38 -2.40
C ALA A 206 9.27 6.86 -2.67
N LEU A 207 9.58 7.36 -3.88
CA LEU A 207 9.28 8.75 -4.27
C LEU A 207 7.77 9.01 -4.31
N ARG A 208 6.99 8.10 -4.89
CA ARG A 208 5.52 8.23 -4.95
C ARG A 208 4.90 8.26 -3.57
N GLU A 209 5.34 7.35 -2.69
CA GLU A 209 4.81 7.28 -1.32
C GLU A 209 5.18 8.52 -0.50
N ALA A 210 6.42 9.02 -0.61
CA ALA A 210 6.84 10.25 0.02
C ALA A 210 6.01 11.45 -0.45
N ALA A 211 5.71 11.52 -1.75
CA ALA A 211 4.87 12.57 -2.33
C ALA A 211 3.41 12.46 -1.83
N ARG A 212 2.83 11.25 -1.75
CA ARG A 212 1.49 11.01 -1.20
C ARG A 212 1.38 11.46 0.25
N LEU A 213 2.39 11.16 1.08
CA LEU A 213 2.44 11.60 2.48
C LEU A 213 2.43 13.13 2.58
N LEU A 214 3.23 13.83 1.75
CA LEU A 214 3.24 15.29 1.72
C LEU A 214 1.90 15.87 1.28
N VAL A 215 1.31 15.35 0.22
CA VAL A 215 -0.01 15.76 -0.27
C VAL A 215 -1.04 15.61 0.85
N ARG A 216 -1.09 14.48 1.54
CA ARG A 216 -2.02 14.23 2.64
C ARG A 216 -1.92 15.28 3.74
N HIS A 217 -0.70 15.63 4.17
CA HIS A 217 -0.49 16.65 5.20
C HIS A 217 -0.81 18.06 4.70
N LEU A 218 -0.38 18.41 3.47
CA LEU A 218 -0.64 19.73 2.91
C LEU A 218 -2.12 19.99 2.67
N THR A 219 -2.87 18.96 2.29
CA THR A 219 -4.31 19.06 2.07
C THR A 219 -5.06 19.33 3.36
N LEU A 220 -4.65 18.73 4.49
CA LEU A 220 -5.20 19.05 5.82
C LEU A 220 -4.92 20.50 6.20
N ILE A 221 -3.70 21.01 5.93
CA ILE A 221 -3.32 22.40 6.20
C ILE A 221 -4.10 23.39 5.30
N ALA A 222 -4.36 23.00 4.06
CA ALA A 222 -5.13 23.82 3.12
C ALA A 222 -6.61 23.98 3.50
N GLY A 223 -7.08 23.24 4.53
CA GLY A 223 -8.50 23.26 4.94
C GLY A 223 -9.42 22.69 3.87
N ALA A 224 -8.88 22.03 2.87
CA ALA A 224 -9.67 21.22 1.97
C ALA A 224 -10.24 20.08 2.82
N ASP A 225 -11.54 19.97 2.92
CA ASP A 225 -12.20 18.74 3.38
C ASP A 225 -11.79 17.65 2.40
N VAL A 226 -10.65 17.03 2.69
CA VAL A 226 -10.25 15.84 1.99
C VAL A 226 -11.10 14.71 2.54
N MET A 227 -12.28 14.64 2.03
CA MET A 227 -12.86 13.34 1.77
C MET A 227 -11.73 12.57 1.04
N PRO A 228 -11.32 11.39 1.47
CA PRO A 228 -10.40 10.58 0.69
C PRO A 228 -10.98 10.57 -0.73
N THR A 229 -10.23 11.14 -1.67
CA THR A 229 -10.67 11.18 -3.06
C THR A 229 -10.89 9.72 -3.41
N GLU A 230 -12.14 9.38 -3.70
CA GLU A 230 -12.63 8.04 -4.03
C GLU A 230 -11.80 7.34 -5.13
N ALA A 231 -10.83 8.05 -5.73
CA ALA A 231 -9.79 7.47 -6.58
C ALA A 231 -8.95 6.38 -5.90
N ALA A 232 -8.77 6.42 -4.56
CA ALA A 232 -8.06 5.34 -3.85
C ALA A 232 -8.97 4.15 -3.54
N THR A 233 -10.29 4.39 -3.43
CA THR A 233 -11.30 3.35 -3.30
C THR A 233 -11.67 2.72 -4.65
N ALA A 234 -11.57 3.49 -5.74
CA ALA A 234 -11.81 2.98 -7.09
C ALA A 234 -10.79 1.91 -7.55
N GLU A 235 -9.56 1.96 -7.05
CA GLU A 235 -8.57 0.88 -7.30
C GLU A 235 -8.89 -0.40 -6.50
N ILE A 236 -9.60 -0.28 -5.37
CA ILE A 236 -10.00 -1.43 -4.55
C ILE A 236 -11.28 -2.07 -5.10
N SER A 237 -12.18 -1.28 -5.72
CA SER A 237 -13.44 -1.78 -6.30
C SER A 237 -13.33 -2.23 -7.75
N GLY A 238 -12.17 -2.04 -8.41
CA GLY A 238 -11.96 -2.48 -9.81
C GLY A 238 -12.73 -1.66 -10.86
N VAL A 239 -13.42 -0.59 -10.47
CA VAL A 239 -14.16 0.31 -11.38
C VAL A 239 -13.25 1.44 -11.85
N PRO A 240 -13.01 1.64 -13.17
CA PRO A 240 -12.20 2.74 -13.66
C PRO A 240 -12.76 4.10 -13.22
N GLY A 241 -11.94 4.97 -12.65
CA GLY A 241 -12.34 6.26 -12.08
C GLY A 241 -13.11 7.18 -13.06
N ARG A 242 -12.95 6.99 -14.37
CA ARG A 242 -13.73 7.70 -15.40
C ARG A 242 -15.21 7.31 -15.43
N ILE A 243 -15.54 6.08 -15.01
CA ILE A 243 -16.91 5.53 -14.99
C ILE A 243 -17.54 5.84 -13.64
N TYR A 244 -16.74 5.90 -12.58
CA TYR A 244 -17.21 6.11 -11.22
C TYR A 244 -17.95 7.46 -11.07
N ASP A 245 -17.42 8.54 -11.61
CA ASP A 245 -17.93 9.90 -11.47
C ASP A 245 -19.09 10.26 -12.42
N VAL A 246 -19.50 9.33 -13.28
CA VAL A 246 -20.62 9.54 -14.20
C VAL A 246 -21.92 9.67 -13.40
N PRO A 247 -22.71 10.77 -13.57
CA PRO A 247 -23.98 10.93 -12.88
C PRO A 247 -25.01 9.90 -13.37
N ILE A 248 -25.88 9.39 -12.48
CA ILE A 248 -26.92 8.41 -12.82
C ILE A 248 -27.95 8.94 -13.85
N GLU A 249 -28.02 10.25 -14.05
CA GLU A 249 -28.84 10.90 -15.08
C GLU A 249 -28.46 10.46 -16.50
N GLU A 250 -27.19 10.15 -16.74
CA GLU A 250 -26.70 9.67 -18.03
C GLU A 250 -27.18 8.25 -18.39
N LEU A 251 -27.68 7.49 -17.42
CA LEU A 251 -28.23 6.16 -17.66
C LEU A 251 -29.62 6.20 -18.31
N GLU A 252 -30.26 7.37 -18.38
CA GLU A 252 -31.60 7.55 -18.98
C GLU A 252 -32.62 6.53 -18.43
N LEU A 253 -32.63 6.35 -17.11
CA LEU A 253 -33.57 5.47 -16.40
C LEU A 253 -34.97 6.05 -16.37
N THR A 254 -35.97 5.21 -16.17
CA THR A 254 -37.32 5.69 -15.91
C THR A 254 -37.34 6.60 -14.68
N VAL A 255 -38.24 7.58 -14.65
CA VAL A 255 -38.40 8.55 -13.55
C VAL A 255 -38.58 7.84 -12.20
N ARG A 256 -39.21 6.67 -12.20
CA ARG A 256 -39.39 5.85 -11.00
C ARG A 256 -38.10 5.26 -10.51
N ALA A 257 -37.29 4.61 -11.37
CA ALA A 257 -36.02 4.01 -11.02
C ALA A 257 -35.01 5.08 -10.56
N TYR A 258 -34.92 6.19 -11.29
CA TYR A 258 -34.06 7.32 -10.94
C TYR A 258 -34.40 7.89 -9.55
N ASN A 259 -35.69 8.15 -9.27
CA ASN A 259 -36.12 8.70 -7.98
C ASN A 259 -35.85 7.74 -6.81
N CYS A 260 -35.90 6.42 -7.02
CA CYS A 260 -35.59 5.45 -5.98
C CYS A 260 -34.10 5.46 -5.65
N LEU A 261 -33.23 5.48 -6.66
CA LEU A 261 -31.79 5.58 -6.47
C LEU A 261 -31.40 6.90 -5.78
N LYS A 262 -31.94 8.02 -6.23
CA LYS A 262 -31.67 9.34 -5.64
C LYS A 262 -32.09 9.44 -4.18
N ARG A 263 -33.25 8.85 -3.82
CA ARG A 263 -33.71 8.80 -2.41
C ARG A 263 -32.85 7.87 -1.54
N ALA A 264 -32.22 6.89 -2.12
CA ALA A 264 -31.25 6.03 -1.45
C ALA A 264 -29.85 6.67 -1.34
N GLY A 265 -29.67 7.92 -1.80
CA GLY A 265 -28.40 8.65 -1.75
C GLY A 265 -27.44 8.28 -2.87
N ILE A 266 -27.85 7.48 -3.86
CA ILE A 266 -27.02 7.06 -4.98
C ILE A 266 -27.15 8.11 -6.08
N THR A 267 -26.04 8.76 -6.43
CA THR A 267 -25.99 9.83 -7.43
C THR A 267 -25.05 9.57 -8.57
N LYS A 268 -24.16 8.59 -8.41
CA LYS A 268 -23.11 8.24 -9.38
C LYS A 268 -23.24 6.79 -9.85
N VAL A 269 -22.82 6.53 -11.09
CA VAL A 269 -22.79 5.20 -11.69
C VAL A 269 -21.86 4.26 -10.93
N GLY A 270 -20.73 4.75 -10.42
CA GLY A 270 -19.80 3.97 -9.61
C GLY A 270 -20.43 3.35 -8.36
N GLU A 271 -21.24 4.12 -7.65
CA GLU A 271 -21.98 3.64 -6.45
C GLU A 271 -22.98 2.53 -6.78
N VAL A 272 -23.58 2.58 -7.97
CA VAL A 272 -24.46 1.52 -8.48
C VAL A 272 -23.65 0.23 -8.77
N LEU A 273 -22.50 0.38 -9.44
CA LEU A 273 -21.64 -0.73 -9.80
C LEU A 273 -21.06 -1.42 -8.57
N GLU A 274 -20.67 -0.70 -7.54
CA GLU A 274 -20.19 -1.26 -6.26
C GLU A 274 -21.25 -2.11 -5.55
N ARG A 275 -22.50 -1.66 -5.56
CA ARG A 275 -23.60 -2.44 -4.97
C ARG A 275 -23.94 -3.66 -5.79
N LEU A 276 -23.86 -3.57 -7.12
CA LEU A 276 -24.02 -4.74 -8.01
C LEU A 276 -22.92 -5.78 -7.80
N GLN A 277 -21.69 -5.36 -7.54
CA GLN A 277 -20.58 -6.28 -7.20
C GLN A 277 -20.82 -7.03 -5.88
N LYS A 278 -21.44 -6.37 -4.90
CA LYS A 278 -21.79 -7.00 -3.61
C LYS A 278 -22.95 -7.96 -3.73
N GLY A 279 -23.78 -7.79 -4.76
CA GLY A 279 -24.93 -8.64 -5.06
C GLY A 279 -26.18 -7.84 -5.45
N GLU A 280 -27.03 -8.44 -6.27
CA GLU A 280 -28.33 -7.85 -6.69
C GLU A 280 -29.25 -7.54 -5.52
N GLU A 281 -29.11 -8.28 -4.42
CA GLU A 281 -29.89 -8.09 -3.19
C GLU A 281 -29.66 -6.74 -2.54
N GLU A 282 -28.47 -6.17 -2.65
CA GLU A 282 -28.13 -4.82 -2.13
C GLU A 282 -28.89 -3.71 -2.84
N ILE A 283 -29.19 -3.88 -4.13
CA ILE A 283 -30.00 -2.93 -4.91
C ILE A 283 -31.48 -3.18 -4.68
N LEU A 284 -31.90 -4.44 -4.58
CA LEU A 284 -33.30 -4.79 -4.27
C LEU A 284 -33.70 -4.40 -2.85
N ALA A 285 -32.74 -4.23 -1.93
CA ALA A 285 -33.00 -3.70 -0.58
C ALA A 285 -33.41 -2.21 -0.57
N ILE A 286 -33.23 -1.49 -1.69
CA ILE A 286 -33.67 -0.10 -1.83
C ILE A 286 -35.20 -0.03 -1.84
N ARG A 287 -35.75 0.77 -0.95
CA ARG A 287 -37.22 0.93 -0.79
C ARG A 287 -37.89 1.32 -2.11
N ASN A 288 -38.86 0.53 -2.55
CA ASN A 288 -39.62 0.68 -3.79
C ASN A 288 -38.84 0.45 -5.09
N PHE A 289 -37.64 -0.20 -5.03
CA PHE A 289 -36.86 -0.61 -6.18
C PHE A 289 -37.11 -2.11 -6.43
N GLY A 290 -37.84 -2.43 -7.50
CA GLY A 290 -38.27 -3.80 -7.80
C GLY A 290 -37.38 -4.47 -8.88
N ARG A 291 -37.59 -5.78 -9.10
CA ARG A 291 -36.89 -6.57 -10.12
C ARG A 291 -36.96 -5.98 -11.53
N LYS A 292 -38.11 -5.40 -11.93
CA LYS A 292 -38.24 -4.72 -13.24
C LYS A 292 -37.31 -3.50 -13.36
N SER A 293 -37.16 -2.71 -12.27
CA SER A 293 -36.24 -1.57 -12.24
C SER A 293 -34.78 -2.00 -12.20
N LEU A 294 -34.48 -3.15 -11.59
CA LEU A 294 -33.13 -3.72 -11.61
C LEU A 294 -32.75 -4.18 -13.04
N HIS A 295 -33.66 -4.85 -13.71
CA HIS A 295 -33.42 -5.30 -15.10
C HIS A 295 -33.18 -4.11 -16.03
N GLU A 296 -34.01 -3.08 -15.96
CA GLU A 296 -33.81 -1.83 -16.70
C GLU A 296 -32.45 -1.20 -16.42
N LEU A 297 -32.02 -1.16 -15.13
CA LEU A 297 -30.73 -0.62 -14.70
C LEU A 297 -29.56 -1.42 -15.31
N VAL A 298 -29.61 -2.74 -15.23
CA VAL A 298 -28.58 -3.66 -15.77
C VAL A 298 -28.50 -3.53 -17.29
N ASP A 299 -29.63 -3.45 -18.00
CA ASP A 299 -29.67 -3.26 -19.45
C ASP A 299 -29.06 -1.93 -19.88
N LYS A 300 -29.36 -0.86 -19.16
CA LYS A 300 -28.79 0.48 -19.43
C LYS A 300 -27.27 0.51 -19.15
N LEU A 301 -26.80 -0.09 -18.05
CA LEU A 301 -25.38 -0.23 -17.74
C LEU A 301 -24.63 -1.05 -18.80
N ASN A 302 -25.26 -2.14 -19.29
CA ASN A 302 -24.70 -2.98 -20.34
C ASN A 302 -24.64 -2.24 -21.69
N SER A 303 -25.70 -1.55 -22.07
CA SER A 303 -25.78 -0.80 -23.34
C SER A 303 -24.73 0.33 -23.41
N LYS A 304 -24.36 0.92 -22.26
CA LYS A 304 -23.33 1.95 -22.14
C LYS A 304 -21.90 1.35 -21.90
N GLY A 305 -21.78 0.03 -21.82
CA GLY A 305 -20.50 -0.68 -21.65
C GLY A 305 -19.91 -0.60 -20.23
N TYR A 306 -20.68 -0.13 -19.25
CA TYR A 306 -20.18 0.05 -17.87
C TYR A 306 -20.04 -1.27 -17.11
N LEU A 307 -20.81 -2.29 -17.46
CA LEU A 307 -20.71 -3.63 -16.84
C LEU A 307 -19.42 -4.36 -17.19
N ALA A 308 -18.80 -4.04 -18.34
CA ALA A 308 -17.50 -4.62 -18.72
C ALA A 308 -16.36 -4.21 -17.77
N ALA A 309 -16.57 -3.18 -16.96
CA ALA A 309 -15.60 -2.68 -15.98
C ALA A 309 -15.63 -3.46 -14.65
N ILE A 310 -16.62 -4.33 -14.44
CA ILE A 310 -16.78 -5.13 -13.23
C ILE A 310 -17.00 -6.60 -13.61
N SER A 311 -16.57 -7.52 -12.74
CA SER A 311 -16.80 -8.97 -12.90
C SER A 311 -18.24 -9.34 -12.48
N TYR A 312 -19.24 -8.75 -13.15
CA TYR A 312 -20.64 -9.03 -12.89
C TYR A 312 -21.15 -10.17 -13.79
N GLN A 313 -21.67 -11.23 -13.18
CA GLN A 313 -22.43 -12.25 -13.89
C GLN A 313 -23.89 -12.13 -13.47
N PRO A 314 -24.82 -11.82 -14.39
CA PRO A 314 -26.24 -11.78 -14.05
C PRO A 314 -26.69 -13.18 -13.59
N SER A 315 -27.35 -13.25 -12.46
CA SER A 315 -28.05 -14.46 -12.05
C SER A 315 -29.09 -14.78 -13.13
N LEU A 316 -29.00 -15.98 -13.71
CA LEU A 316 -29.91 -16.48 -14.72
C LEU A 316 -31.36 -16.31 -14.21
N VAL A 317 -32.06 -15.31 -14.70
CA VAL A 317 -33.49 -15.17 -14.49
C VAL A 317 -34.16 -16.24 -15.36
N VAL A 318 -34.68 -17.26 -14.72
CA VAL A 318 -35.64 -18.19 -15.36
C VAL A 318 -36.86 -17.34 -15.72
N ASP A 319 -37.12 -17.25 -17.03
CA ASP A 319 -38.36 -16.73 -17.58
C ASP A 319 -39.53 -17.50 -16.98
N ILE A 320 -40.27 -16.88 -16.08
CA ILE A 320 -41.59 -17.31 -15.69
C ILE A 320 -42.55 -16.58 -16.61
N GLU A 321 -43.00 -17.33 -17.62
CA GLU A 321 -44.07 -16.94 -18.51
C GLU A 321 -45.31 -16.46 -17.74
N ASP A 322 -45.94 -15.40 -18.29
CA ASP A 322 -47.24 -14.86 -17.93
C ASP A 322 -48.27 -15.99 -17.88
N GLU A 323 -48.65 -16.50 -16.73
CA GLU A 323 -49.99 -17.09 -16.55
C GLU A 323 -51.02 -16.00 -16.41
N ARG A 324 -51.65 -15.69 -17.53
CA ARG A 324 -52.95 -15.04 -17.57
C ARG A 324 -53.91 -15.92 -16.80
N ILE A 325 -54.45 -15.43 -15.71
CA ILE A 325 -55.72 -15.88 -15.15
C ILE A 325 -56.80 -14.93 -15.71
N GLU A 326 -57.37 -15.40 -16.83
CA GLU A 326 -58.76 -15.13 -17.20
C GLU A 326 -59.66 -15.99 -16.29
N GLY A 327 -60.68 -15.47 -15.78
CA GLY A 327 -61.66 -16.23 -15.02
C GLY A 327 -62.66 -15.27 -14.43
N ASP A 328 -63.48 -14.98 -15.15
CA ASP A 328 -64.95 -15.07 -15.32
C ASP A 328 -65.78 -14.63 -14.12
N SER A 329 -66.60 -13.70 -14.50
CA SER A 329 -67.82 -13.15 -13.87
C SER A 329 -68.94 -14.18 -13.81
N GLU A 330 -69.98 -13.83 -13.04
CA GLU A 330 -71.35 -14.39 -12.96
C GLU A 330 -71.51 -15.46 -11.87
N GLU A 331 -72.48 -15.45 -10.99
CA GLU A 331 -73.86 -14.96 -10.96
C GLU A 331 -74.42 -15.10 -9.53
N GLU A 332 -75.32 -14.20 -9.19
CA GLU A 332 -76.59 -14.36 -8.48
C GLU A 332 -76.72 -15.25 -7.21
N LEU A 333 -77.07 -14.69 -6.11
CA LEU A 333 -78.39 -14.62 -5.45
C LEU A 333 -78.28 -14.07 -4.07
#